data_99253356de92878b41d213e8fd7b6d93
#
_entry.id   99253356de92878b41d213e8fd7b6d93
#
_cell.length_a   1.000
_cell.length_b   1.000
_cell.length_c   1.000
_cell.angle_alpha   90.00
_cell.angle_beta   90.00
_cell.angle_gamma   90.00
#
_symmetry.space_group_name_H-M   'P 1'
#
loop_
_entity.id
_entity.type
_entity.pdbx_description
1 polymer ?
#
loop_
_entity_poly.entity_id
_entity_poly.type
_entity_poly.pdbx_seq_one_letter_code
_entity_poly.pdbx_strand_id
1 'polypeptide(L)'
;MAPLVAGQVSEQKEDCFEVNNMLTNRPKTKILVDGGDPNETLRIKSLIGFVDGQTTNPSLIAKNPEIQRLIASGHKLSTREEKEEYKKIVRSISPLVGDAGVSIEVFADLDTPAEDMLVQGEEMFSWVPNAYVKYPCTHEGLRAAQLSVQKSIRVNITLCFSQEQAAAVYAATKGSKAPVYVSPFIGRLNDRGEDGMDLVRNIKKMYERGDGHVHVLAASIRNLKHLLYSFALGAELATVPSKVLEEWAAAGFPMPDRDFRYKGVDAKGNSLKVIPYKELDLNLPWESFDIAHELTTKGIQKFVADYQNTLRPSA
;
A
#
# COMPACT_ATOMS: atom_id res chain seq x y z
N MET A 1 8.64 -2.35 -53.43
CA MET A 1 9.46 -2.21 -52.19
C MET A 1 9.32 -0.75 -51.73
N ALA A 2 8.54 -0.52 -50.70
CA ALA A 2 8.41 0.78 -50.06
C ALA A 2 9.51 0.94 -48.99
N PRO A 3 10.13 2.11 -48.82
CA PRO A 3 11.16 2.31 -47.81
C PRO A 3 10.55 2.32 -46.39
N LEU A 4 11.11 1.52 -45.51
CA LEU A 4 10.82 1.56 -44.07
C LEU A 4 11.15 2.95 -43.51
N VAL A 5 10.20 3.53 -42.81
CA VAL A 5 10.27 4.87 -42.22
C VAL A 5 11.27 4.87 -41.08
N ALA A 6 12.35 5.63 -41.21
CA ALA A 6 13.47 5.73 -40.25
C ALA A 6 13.06 6.28 -38.86
N GLY A 7 11.86 6.82 -38.69
CA GLY A 7 11.39 7.38 -37.42
C GLY A 7 10.98 6.34 -36.35
N GLN A 8 10.40 5.19 -36.77
CA GLN A 8 9.94 4.17 -35.81
C GLN A 8 11.09 3.38 -35.15
N VAL A 9 12.29 3.35 -35.76
CA VAL A 9 13.47 2.64 -35.21
C VAL A 9 14.20 3.48 -34.17
N SER A 10 14.05 4.82 -34.20
CA SER A 10 14.68 5.71 -33.19
C SER A 10 13.89 5.74 -31.89
N GLU A 11 12.56 5.82 -31.92
CA GLU A 11 11.72 5.78 -30.73
C GLU A 11 11.86 4.46 -29.95
N GLN A 12 11.84 3.31 -30.64
CA GLN A 12 12.04 2.01 -29.96
C GLN A 12 13.43 1.83 -29.36
N LYS A 13 14.47 2.49 -29.90
CA LYS A 13 15.82 2.44 -29.34
C LYS A 13 15.98 3.35 -28.11
N GLU A 14 15.32 4.51 -28.11
CA GLU A 14 15.31 5.43 -26.97
C GLU A 14 14.53 4.82 -25.80
N ASP A 15 13.35 4.25 -26.03
CA ASP A 15 12.57 3.53 -25.02
C ASP A 15 13.34 2.35 -24.41
N CYS A 16 14.02 1.55 -25.22
CA CYS A 16 14.87 0.45 -24.74
C CYS A 16 16.10 0.94 -23.95
N PHE A 17 16.66 2.09 -24.28
CA PHE A 17 17.81 2.67 -23.59
C PHE A 17 17.39 3.26 -22.23
N GLU A 18 16.23 3.92 -22.14
CA GLU A 18 15.68 4.46 -20.89
C GLU A 18 15.29 3.34 -19.92
N VAL A 19 14.61 2.30 -20.37
CA VAL A 19 14.23 1.13 -19.54
C VAL A 19 15.49 0.39 -19.07
N ASN A 20 16.54 0.22 -19.89
CA ASN A 20 17.79 -0.38 -19.47
C ASN A 20 18.55 0.48 -18.44
N ASN A 21 18.51 1.80 -18.56
CA ASN A 21 19.10 2.71 -17.59
C ASN A 21 18.34 2.66 -16.25
N MET A 22 17.04 2.47 -16.28
CA MET A 22 16.20 2.29 -15.10
C MET A 22 16.48 0.97 -14.35
N LEU A 23 16.69 -0.13 -15.07
CA LEU A 23 17.06 -1.43 -14.48
C LEU A 23 18.41 -1.38 -13.76
N THR A 24 19.34 -0.53 -14.22
CA THR A 24 20.66 -0.31 -13.60
C THR A 24 20.62 0.67 -12.42
N ASN A 25 19.60 1.57 -12.35
CA ASN A 25 19.48 2.64 -11.35
C ASN A 25 18.22 2.51 -10.48
N ARG A 26 17.77 1.29 -10.28
CA ARG A 26 16.55 0.99 -9.53
C ARG A 26 16.62 1.48 -8.07
N PRO A 27 15.55 2.11 -7.54
CA PRO A 27 15.51 2.52 -6.14
C PRO A 27 15.63 1.31 -5.20
N LYS A 28 16.25 1.51 -4.04
CA LYS A 28 16.28 0.48 -2.98
C LYS A 28 14.89 0.24 -2.40
N THR A 29 14.05 1.26 -2.35
CA THR A 29 12.64 1.16 -1.98
C THR A 29 11.89 0.31 -2.99
N LYS A 30 11.25 -0.76 -2.57
CA LYS A 30 10.39 -1.59 -3.42
C LYS A 30 9.14 -0.81 -3.81
N ILE A 31 8.81 -0.81 -5.10
CA ILE A 31 7.66 -0.10 -5.64
C ILE A 31 6.48 -1.06 -5.82
N LEU A 32 5.39 -0.76 -5.14
CA LEU A 32 4.11 -1.44 -5.27
C LEU A 32 3.12 -0.53 -6.00
N VAL A 33 2.28 -1.11 -6.84
CA VAL A 33 1.13 -0.40 -7.40
C VAL A 33 0.00 -0.35 -6.36
N ASP A 34 -0.60 0.81 -6.15
CA ASP A 34 -1.82 0.96 -5.33
C ASP A 34 -3.04 0.90 -6.24
N GLY A 35 -3.57 -0.30 -6.48
CA GLY A 35 -4.59 -0.50 -7.50
C GLY A 35 -5.33 -1.84 -7.38
N GLY A 36 -6.46 -1.97 -8.09
CA GLY A 36 -7.29 -3.18 -8.16
C GLY A 36 -7.54 -3.67 -9.60
N ASP A 37 -6.78 -3.18 -10.58
CA ASP A 37 -6.91 -3.61 -11.98
C ASP A 37 -5.61 -4.26 -12.49
N PRO A 38 -5.63 -5.55 -12.88
CA PRO A 38 -4.47 -6.23 -13.44
C PRO A 38 -3.92 -5.57 -14.73
N ASN A 39 -4.78 -4.96 -15.54
CA ASN A 39 -4.36 -4.29 -16.77
C ASN A 39 -3.57 -3.00 -16.46
N GLU A 40 -3.98 -2.28 -15.40
CA GLU A 40 -3.22 -1.14 -14.89
C GLU A 40 -1.83 -1.57 -14.41
N THR A 41 -1.77 -2.68 -13.66
CA THR A 41 -0.50 -3.27 -13.19
C THR A 41 0.43 -3.62 -14.36
N LEU A 42 -0.11 -4.30 -15.38
CA LEU A 42 0.65 -4.68 -16.57
C LEU A 42 1.17 -3.44 -17.32
N ARG A 43 0.33 -2.42 -17.48
CA ARG A 43 0.69 -1.16 -18.12
C ARG A 43 1.81 -0.43 -17.36
N ILE A 44 1.71 -0.34 -16.04
CA ILE A 44 2.78 0.27 -15.22
C ILE A 44 4.05 -0.55 -15.28
N LYS A 45 3.96 -1.89 -15.21
CA LYS A 45 5.13 -2.76 -15.36
C LYS A 45 5.84 -2.55 -16.70
N SER A 46 5.09 -2.36 -17.78
CA SER A 46 5.67 -2.07 -19.09
C SER A 46 6.31 -0.68 -19.14
N LEU A 47 5.73 0.30 -18.44
CA LEU A 47 6.22 1.68 -18.42
C LEU A 47 7.53 1.84 -17.62
N ILE A 48 7.60 1.24 -16.41
CA ILE A 48 8.75 1.42 -15.50
C ILE A 48 9.69 0.21 -15.47
N GLY A 49 9.40 -0.84 -16.24
CA GLY A 49 10.23 -2.05 -16.37
C GLY A 49 10.07 -3.08 -15.25
N PHE A 50 9.46 -2.75 -14.13
CA PHE A 50 9.26 -3.66 -12.99
C PHE A 50 8.07 -3.22 -12.12
N VAL A 51 7.54 -4.14 -11.32
CA VAL A 51 6.63 -3.86 -10.19
C VAL A 51 6.95 -4.89 -9.11
N ASP A 52 7.32 -4.44 -7.90
CA ASP A 52 7.73 -5.34 -6.82
C ASP A 52 6.57 -6.01 -6.12
N GLY A 53 5.42 -5.35 -6.08
CA GLY A 53 4.23 -5.83 -5.43
C GLY A 53 3.02 -4.97 -5.78
N GLN A 54 1.93 -5.24 -5.11
CA GLN A 54 0.70 -4.47 -5.24
C GLN A 54 -0.07 -4.44 -3.94
N THR A 55 -0.68 -3.32 -3.61
CA THR A 55 -1.67 -3.23 -2.53
C THR A 55 -3.06 -3.10 -3.10
N THR A 56 -3.99 -3.86 -2.54
CA THR A 56 -5.42 -3.75 -2.80
C THR A 56 -6.15 -3.33 -1.52
N ASN A 57 -7.38 -2.89 -1.67
CA ASN A 57 -8.31 -2.63 -0.57
C ASN A 57 -9.74 -2.61 -1.13
N PRO A 58 -10.79 -2.66 -0.27
CA PRO A 58 -12.18 -2.69 -0.74
C PRO A 58 -12.54 -1.55 -1.69
N SER A 59 -12.03 -0.33 -1.46
CA SER A 59 -12.29 0.81 -2.35
C SER A 59 -11.66 0.65 -3.74
N LEU A 60 -10.47 0.05 -3.83
CA LEU A 60 -9.78 -0.19 -5.09
C LEU A 60 -10.42 -1.33 -5.88
N ILE A 61 -10.83 -2.38 -5.18
CA ILE A 61 -11.56 -3.50 -5.79
C ILE A 61 -12.92 -3.05 -6.29
N ALA A 62 -13.66 -2.26 -5.51
CA ALA A 62 -14.92 -1.68 -5.95
C ALA A 62 -14.80 -0.84 -7.24
N LYS A 63 -13.63 -0.24 -7.48
CA LYS A 63 -13.35 0.56 -8.70
C LYS A 63 -12.84 -0.26 -9.88
N ASN A 64 -12.62 -1.58 -9.71
CA ASN A 64 -12.17 -2.42 -10.81
C ASN A 64 -13.15 -2.30 -12.00
N PRO A 65 -12.66 -2.13 -13.25
CA PRO A 65 -13.53 -1.91 -14.42
C PRO A 65 -14.55 -3.01 -14.66
N GLU A 66 -14.23 -4.27 -14.34
CA GLU A 66 -15.14 -5.41 -14.46
C GLU A 66 -16.28 -5.31 -13.45
N ILE A 67 -15.96 -5.03 -12.19
CA ILE A 67 -16.96 -4.83 -11.12
C ILE A 67 -17.85 -3.63 -11.47
N GLN A 68 -17.27 -2.53 -11.93
CA GLN A 68 -18.05 -1.36 -12.34
C GLN A 68 -18.98 -1.65 -13.53
N ARG A 69 -18.55 -2.49 -14.48
CA ARG A 69 -19.39 -2.95 -15.58
C ARG A 69 -20.58 -3.78 -15.09
N LEU A 70 -20.36 -4.72 -14.17
CA LEU A 70 -21.43 -5.51 -13.55
C LEU A 70 -22.46 -4.61 -12.85
N ILE A 71 -21.99 -3.67 -12.03
CA ILE A 71 -22.87 -2.71 -11.34
C ILE A 71 -23.66 -1.84 -12.33
N ALA A 72 -23.01 -1.33 -13.37
CA ALA A 72 -23.64 -0.50 -14.40
C ALA A 72 -24.71 -1.24 -15.22
N SER A 73 -24.57 -2.56 -15.36
CA SER A 73 -25.61 -3.43 -15.98
C SER A 73 -26.77 -3.76 -15.04
N GLY A 74 -26.80 -3.20 -13.83
CA GLY A 74 -27.82 -3.46 -12.81
C GLY A 74 -27.55 -4.74 -11.97
N HIS A 75 -26.42 -5.42 -12.20
CA HIS A 75 -26.05 -6.61 -11.45
C HIS A 75 -25.19 -6.23 -10.24
N LYS A 76 -25.83 -6.02 -9.09
CA LYS A 76 -25.13 -5.92 -7.82
C LYS A 76 -24.75 -7.29 -7.29
N LEU A 77 -23.58 -7.40 -6.69
CA LEU A 77 -22.98 -8.65 -6.25
C LEU A 77 -23.57 -9.13 -4.90
N SER A 78 -23.65 -10.43 -4.70
CA SER A 78 -23.72 -10.98 -3.35
C SER A 78 -22.32 -10.94 -2.71
N THR A 79 -22.24 -11.06 -1.39
CA THR A 79 -20.96 -11.15 -0.65
C THR A 79 -20.07 -12.27 -1.19
N ARG A 80 -20.66 -13.40 -1.60
CA ARG A 80 -19.91 -14.51 -2.18
C ARG A 80 -19.36 -14.17 -3.56
N GLU A 81 -20.17 -13.55 -4.43
CA GLU A 81 -19.73 -13.14 -5.77
C GLU A 81 -18.63 -12.09 -5.69
N GLU A 82 -18.76 -11.12 -4.79
CA GLU A 82 -17.72 -10.09 -4.57
C GLU A 82 -16.40 -10.74 -4.14
N LYS A 83 -16.43 -11.68 -3.19
CA LYS A 83 -15.22 -12.39 -2.74
C LYS A 83 -14.58 -13.21 -3.88
N GLU A 84 -15.36 -13.86 -4.73
CA GLU A 84 -14.84 -14.60 -5.88
C GLU A 84 -14.24 -13.65 -6.94
N GLU A 85 -14.86 -12.49 -7.20
CA GLU A 85 -14.28 -11.47 -8.08
C GLU A 85 -12.97 -10.91 -7.50
N TYR A 86 -12.92 -10.60 -6.20
CA TYR A 86 -11.68 -10.17 -5.56
C TYR A 86 -10.57 -11.20 -5.72
N LYS A 87 -10.89 -12.47 -5.48
CA LYS A 87 -9.95 -13.59 -5.65
C LYS A 87 -9.44 -13.73 -7.09
N LYS A 88 -10.30 -13.56 -8.09
CA LYS A 88 -9.91 -13.57 -9.52
C LYS A 88 -8.95 -12.42 -9.82
N ILE A 89 -9.26 -11.21 -9.35
CA ILE A 89 -8.41 -10.01 -9.53
C ILE A 89 -7.03 -10.26 -8.93
N VAL A 90 -6.96 -10.72 -7.67
CA VAL A 90 -5.69 -11.00 -6.97
C VAL A 90 -4.87 -12.07 -7.69
N ARG A 91 -5.52 -13.14 -8.17
CA ARG A 91 -4.87 -14.20 -8.95
C ARG A 91 -4.32 -13.72 -10.29
N SER A 92 -4.97 -12.75 -10.91
CA SER A 92 -4.48 -12.12 -12.14
C SER A 92 -3.31 -11.16 -11.87
N ILE A 93 -3.27 -10.50 -10.72
CA ILE A 93 -2.19 -9.59 -10.30
C ILE A 93 -0.94 -10.36 -9.87
N SER A 94 -1.10 -11.44 -9.10
CA SER A 94 0.00 -12.17 -8.46
C SER A 94 1.17 -12.53 -9.38
N PRO A 95 0.99 -13.03 -10.62
CA PRO A 95 2.08 -13.35 -11.53
C PRO A 95 2.74 -12.12 -12.17
N LEU A 96 2.14 -10.95 -12.07
CA LEU A 96 2.66 -9.72 -12.67
C LEU A 96 3.67 -9.01 -11.76
N VAL A 97 3.67 -9.30 -10.46
CA VAL A 97 4.45 -8.58 -9.44
C VAL A 97 5.57 -9.43 -8.87
N GLY A 98 6.54 -8.77 -8.24
CA GLY A 98 7.71 -9.40 -7.62
C GLY A 98 7.47 -9.90 -6.19
N ASP A 99 8.55 -9.99 -5.44
CA ASP A 99 8.64 -10.63 -4.13
C ASP A 99 8.02 -9.83 -2.97
N ALA A 100 7.70 -8.54 -3.17
CA ALA A 100 6.91 -7.77 -2.20
C ALA A 100 5.43 -8.20 -2.17
N GLY A 101 5.00 -9.00 -3.15
CA GLY A 101 3.74 -9.72 -3.15
C GLY A 101 2.50 -8.86 -3.35
N VAL A 102 1.35 -9.46 -3.07
CA VAL A 102 0.04 -8.80 -3.16
C VAL A 102 -0.55 -8.66 -1.76
N SER A 103 -0.78 -7.42 -1.31
CA SER A 103 -1.48 -7.14 -0.06
C SER A 103 -2.99 -7.18 -0.29
N ILE A 104 -3.65 -8.14 0.37
CA ILE A 104 -5.08 -8.45 0.24
C ILE A 104 -5.76 -8.04 1.54
N GLU A 105 -6.63 -7.05 1.50
CA GLU A 105 -7.29 -6.53 2.69
C GLU A 105 -8.53 -7.31 3.04
N VAL A 106 -8.62 -7.79 4.29
CA VAL A 106 -9.83 -8.41 4.82
C VAL A 106 -10.97 -7.39 4.85
N PHE A 107 -12.19 -7.85 4.72
CA PHE A 107 -13.34 -7.02 5.03
C PHE A 107 -13.48 -6.93 6.56
N ALA A 108 -13.42 -5.73 7.08
CA ALA A 108 -13.63 -5.44 8.50
C ALA A 108 -14.36 -4.11 8.68
N ASP A 109 -15.36 -4.09 9.53
CA ASP A 109 -15.94 -2.88 10.10
C ASP A 109 -15.35 -2.62 11.52
N LEU A 110 -15.95 -1.71 12.26
CA LEU A 110 -15.44 -1.34 13.59
C LEU A 110 -15.73 -2.41 14.67
N ASP A 111 -16.65 -3.30 14.40
CA ASP A 111 -17.15 -4.32 15.33
C ASP A 111 -16.67 -5.73 14.95
N THR A 112 -15.95 -5.88 13.84
CA THR A 112 -15.45 -7.18 13.35
C THR A 112 -14.39 -7.75 14.30
N PRO A 113 -14.63 -8.92 14.95
CA PRO A 113 -13.68 -9.54 15.87
C PRO A 113 -12.39 -10.01 15.19
N ALA A 114 -11.32 -10.12 15.96
CA ALA A 114 -10.02 -10.60 15.49
C ALA A 114 -10.10 -12.01 14.89
N GLU A 115 -10.88 -12.88 15.48
CA GLU A 115 -11.07 -14.27 15.05
C GLU A 115 -11.70 -14.34 13.65
N ASP A 116 -12.70 -13.48 13.37
CA ASP A 116 -13.35 -13.41 12.05
C ASP A 116 -12.40 -12.84 11.00
N MET A 117 -11.61 -11.83 11.35
CA MET A 117 -10.55 -11.32 10.47
C MET A 117 -9.48 -12.38 10.20
N LEU A 118 -9.09 -13.17 11.20
CA LEU A 118 -8.12 -14.26 11.05
C LEU A 118 -8.64 -15.34 10.09
N VAL A 119 -9.90 -15.77 10.23
CA VAL A 119 -10.52 -16.75 9.33
C VAL A 119 -10.50 -16.27 7.87
N GLN A 120 -10.89 -15.01 7.64
CA GLN A 120 -10.77 -14.39 6.31
C GLN A 120 -9.31 -14.35 5.84
N GLY A 121 -8.39 -13.98 6.72
CA GLY A 121 -6.96 -13.88 6.43
C GLY A 121 -6.35 -15.23 6.04
N GLU A 122 -6.69 -16.31 6.71
CA GLU A 122 -6.26 -17.68 6.37
C GLU A 122 -6.73 -18.07 4.96
N GLU A 123 -7.98 -17.80 4.65
CA GLU A 123 -8.55 -18.05 3.32
C GLU A 123 -7.81 -17.21 2.26
N MET A 124 -7.70 -15.90 2.46
CA MET A 124 -7.08 -14.97 1.51
C MET A 124 -5.58 -15.24 1.30
N PHE A 125 -4.88 -15.66 2.35
CA PHE A 125 -3.48 -16.06 2.25
C PHE A 125 -3.29 -17.27 1.31
N SER A 126 -4.27 -18.15 1.23
CA SER A 126 -4.25 -19.31 0.34
C SER A 126 -4.53 -19.00 -1.13
N TRP A 127 -4.99 -17.78 -1.46
CA TRP A 127 -5.40 -17.47 -2.83
C TRP A 127 -4.22 -17.42 -3.80
N VAL A 128 -3.07 -16.91 -3.34
CA VAL A 128 -1.85 -16.78 -4.14
C VAL A 128 -0.59 -16.99 -3.28
N PRO A 129 0.53 -17.46 -3.87
CA PRO A 129 1.74 -17.82 -3.12
C PRO A 129 2.47 -16.62 -2.50
N ASN A 130 2.29 -15.43 -3.05
CA ASN A 130 2.92 -14.18 -2.61
C ASN A 130 1.93 -13.23 -1.88
N ALA A 131 0.89 -13.77 -1.23
CA ALA A 131 -0.07 -12.98 -0.46
C ALA A 131 0.54 -12.36 0.80
N TYR A 132 0.12 -11.15 1.13
CA TYR A 132 0.20 -10.49 2.43
C TYR A 132 -1.22 -10.15 2.86
N VAL A 133 -1.65 -10.65 4.01
CA VAL A 133 -2.99 -10.32 4.53
C VAL A 133 -2.97 -8.94 5.18
N LYS A 134 -3.91 -8.09 4.80
CA LYS A 134 -3.93 -6.71 5.24
C LYS A 134 -5.03 -6.48 6.27
N TYR A 135 -4.63 -6.04 7.47
CA TYR A 135 -5.50 -5.78 8.61
C TYR A 135 -5.49 -4.30 8.98
N PRO A 136 -6.63 -3.72 9.42
CA PRO A 136 -6.67 -2.34 9.91
C PRO A 136 -5.89 -2.21 11.24
N CYS A 137 -5.30 -1.04 11.48
CA CYS A 137 -4.58 -0.74 12.73
C CYS A 137 -5.56 -0.42 13.87
N THR A 138 -6.33 -1.42 14.29
CA THR A 138 -7.25 -1.41 15.43
C THR A 138 -6.82 -2.48 16.44
N HIS A 139 -7.43 -2.50 17.63
CA HIS A 139 -7.18 -3.54 18.61
C HIS A 139 -7.41 -4.94 18.03
N GLU A 140 -8.57 -5.15 17.41
CA GLU A 140 -8.92 -6.44 16.80
C GLU A 140 -8.03 -6.78 15.60
N GLY A 141 -7.67 -5.78 14.76
CA GLY A 141 -6.76 -5.98 13.63
C GLY A 141 -5.34 -6.35 14.07
N LEU A 142 -4.80 -5.74 15.14
CA LEU A 142 -3.49 -6.10 15.70
C LEU A 142 -3.51 -7.49 16.34
N ARG A 143 -4.59 -7.85 17.04
CA ARG A 143 -4.78 -9.21 17.58
C ARG A 143 -4.84 -10.24 16.44
N ALA A 144 -5.59 -9.98 15.37
CA ALA A 144 -5.63 -10.83 14.18
C ALA A 144 -4.24 -10.99 13.53
N ALA A 145 -3.47 -9.90 13.46
CA ALA A 145 -2.11 -9.92 12.94
C ALA A 145 -1.17 -10.75 13.82
N GLN A 146 -1.24 -10.62 15.15
CA GLN A 146 -0.47 -11.42 16.10
C GLN A 146 -0.75 -12.92 15.91
N LEU A 147 -2.01 -13.31 15.82
CA LEU A 147 -2.42 -14.70 15.57
C LEU A 147 -1.96 -15.20 14.20
N SER A 148 -2.02 -14.34 13.18
CA SER A 148 -1.57 -14.65 11.81
C SER A 148 -0.07 -14.92 11.75
N VAL A 149 0.74 -14.10 12.42
CA VAL A 149 2.21 -14.27 12.48
C VAL A 149 2.58 -15.62 13.14
N GLN A 150 1.87 -16.03 14.19
CA GLN A 150 2.06 -17.34 14.83
C GLN A 150 1.79 -18.50 13.87
N LYS A 151 0.91 -18.31 12.89
CA LYS A 151 0.58 -19.26 11.81
C LYS A 151 1.47 -19.08 10.57
N SER A 152 2.51 -18.24 10.64
CA SER A 152 3.40 -17.92 9.52
C SER A 152 2.70 -17.26 8.32
N ILE A 153 1.58 -16.59 8.56
CA ILE A 153 0.88 -15.76 7.59
C ILE A 153 1.59 -14.41 7.51
N ARG A 154 1.93 -13.95 6.31
CA ARG A 154 2.52 -12.63 6.08
C ARG A 154 1.44 -11.56 6.21
N VAL A 155 1.78 -10.47 6.91
CA VAL A 155 0.80 -9.43 7.24
C VAL A 155 1.24 -8.04 6.83
N ASN A 156 0.28 -7.18 6.52
CA ASN A 156 0.41 -5.76 6.28
C ASN A 156 -0.60 -5.01 7.15
N ILE A 157 -0.15 -4.15 8.06
CA ILE A 157 -1.04 -3.38 8.92
C ILE A 157 -1.29 -2.02 8.30
N THR A 158 -2.55 -1.76 7.98
CA THR A 158 -2.99 -0.58 7.23
C THR A 158 -3.72 0.45 8.09
N LEU A 159 -3.98 1.63 7.51
CA LEU A 159 -4.63 2.75 8.21
C LEU A 159 -3.86 3.17 9.47
N CYS A 160 -2.52 3.20 9.36
CA CYS A 160 -1.63 3.69 10.40
C CYS A 160 -1.43 5.22 10.26
N PHE A 161 -1.66 5.97 11.34
CA PHE A 161 -1.63 7.43 11.38
C PHE A 161 -0.85 8.00 12.56
N SER A 162 -0.30 7.14 13.43
CA SER A 162 0.50 7.61 14.57
C SER A 162 1.74 6.73 14.79
N GLN A 163 2.71 7.28 15.51
CA GLN A 163 3.92 6.55 15.89
C GLN A 163 3.60 5.45 16.91
N GLU A 164 2.62 5.69 17.78
CA GLU A 164 2.12 4.69 18.75
C GLU A 164 1.49 3.49 18.04
N GLN A 165 0.69 3.73 16.99
CA GLN A 165 0.16 2.63 16.18
C GLN A 165 1.29 1.80 15.57
N ALA A 166 2.34 2.43 15.04
CA ALA A 166 3.49 1.73 14.49
C ALA A 166 4.28 0.96 15.56
N ALA A 167 4.43 1.52 16.78
CA ALA A 167 5.05 0.80 17.91
C ALA A 167 4.23 -0.42 18.32
N ALA A 168 2.91 -0.30 18.35
CA ALA A 168 2.01 -1.42 18.62
C ALA A 168 2.12 -2.52 17.54
N VAL A 169 2.22 -2.15 16.26
CA VAL A 169 2.48 -3.11 15.16
C VAL A 169 3.76 -3.89 15.40
N TYR A 170 4.85 -3.17 15.74
CA TYR A 170 6.13 -3.81 16.04
C TYR A 170 6.00 -4.83 17.17
N ALA A 171 5.39 -4.44 18.30
CA ALA A 171 5.26 -5.31 19.46
C ALA A 171 4.30 -6.51 19.21
N ALA A 172 3.18 -6.29 18.51
CA ALA A 172 2.19 -7.34 18.21
C ALA A 172 2.72 -8.41 17.24
N THR A 173 3.69 -8.06 16.40
CA THR A 173 4.19 -8.95 15.34
C THR A 173 5.59 -9.49 15.62
N LYS A 174 6.09 -9.30 16.83
CA LYS A 174 7.40 -9.78 17.28
C LYS A 174 7.52 -11.29 17.08
N GLY A 175 8.66 -11.72 16.51
CA GLY A 175 8.92 -13.12 16.19
C GLY A 175 8.37 -13.57 14.83
N SER A 176 7.87 -12.65 14.02
CA SER A 176 7.51 -12.96 12.63
C SER A 176 8.69 -13.55 11.85
N LYS A 177 8.44 -14.62 11.08
CA LYS A 177 9.45 -15.27 10.23
C LYS A 177 9.63 -14.58 8.88
N ALA A 178 8.69 -13.73 8.51
CA ALA A 178 8.71 -12.95 7.27
C ALA A 178 8.61 -11.46 7.61
N PRO A 179 9.06 -10.55 6.74
CA PRO A 179 8.83 -9.12 6.94
C PRO A 179 7.34 -8.81 7.13
N VAL A 180 7.05 -8.02 8.15
CA VAL A 180 5.72 -7.45 8.39
C VAL A 180 5.69 -6.08 7.75
N TYR A 181 4.62 -5.72 7.08
CA TYR A 181 4.47 -4.36 6.55
C TYR A 181 3.61 -3.52 7.48
N VAL A 182 4.01 -2.27 7.68
CA VAL A 182 3.18 -1.22 8.28
C VAL A 182 2.98 -0.12 7.27
N SER A 183 1.73 0.29 7.06
CA SER A 183 1.35 1.25 6.04
C SER A 183 0.92 2.59 6.65
N PRO A 184 1.84 3.56 6.93
CA PRO A 184 1.50 4.92 7.30
C PRO A 184 0.86 5.66 6.12
N PHE A 185 -0.30 6.31 6.39
CA PHE A 185 -1.10 6.97 5.36
C PHE A 185 -0.79 8.47 5.26
N ILE A 186 0.18 8.80 4.41
CA ILE A 186 0.73 10.15 4.21
C ILE A 186 -0.35 11.15 3.77
N GLY A 187 -1.02 10.87 2.67
CA GLY A 187 -1.93 11.83 2.03
C GLY A 187 -3.13 12.18 2.89
N ARG A 188 -3.67 11.24 3.69
CA ARG A 188 -4.79 11.52 4.59
C ARG A 188 -4.41 12.41 5.77
N LEU A 189 -3.17 12.34 6.26
CA LEU A 189 -2.64 13.29 7.24
C LEU A 189 -2.50 14.68 6.61
N ASN A 190 -2.00 14.75 5.38
CA ASN A 190 -1.88 16.01 4.65
C ASN A 190 -3.25 16.66 4.40
N ASP A 191 -4.31 15.87 4.15
CA ASP A 191 -5.69 16.37 4.02
C ASP A 191 -6.19 17.03 5.32
N ARG A 192 -5.56 16.72 6.49
CA ARG A 192 -5.81 17.35 7.79
C ARG A 192 -4.87 18.49 8.12
N GLY A 193 -3.94 18.82 7.22
CA GLY A 193 -2.94 19.84 7.45
C GLY A 193 -1.73 19.39 8.27
N GLU A 194 -1.52 18.07 8.45
CA GLU A 194 -0.37 17.47 9.14
C GLU A 194 0.60 16.85 8.12
N ASP A 195 1.92 16.98 8.35
CA ASP A 195 2.89 16.41 7.40
C ASP A 195 3.02 14.89 7.59
N GLY A 196 2.33 14.11 6.76
CA GLY A 196 2.38 12.66 6.82
C GLY A 196 3.76 12.06 6.52
N MET A 197 4.65 12.79 5.85
CA MET A 197 6.03 12.34 5.63
C MET A 197 6.86 12.40 6.92
N ASP A 198 6.52 13.30 7.85
CA ASP A 198 7.11 13.28 9.20
C ASP A 198 6.78 11.99 9.94
N LEU A 199 5.55 11.47 9.79
CA LEU A 199 5.19 10.18 10.38
C LEU A 199 6.09 9.06 9.82
N VAL A 200 6.28 8.99 8.51
CA VAL A 200 7.19 8.01 7.88
C VAL A 200 8.61 8.14 8.45
N ARG A 201 9.16 9.36 8.51
CA ARG A 201 10.48 9.65 9.08
C ARG A 201 10.57 9.20 10.55
N ASN A 202 9.55 9.51 11.34
CA ASN A 202 9.52 9.19 12.75
C ASN A 202 9.45 7.68 13.00
N ILE A 203 8.64 6.95 12.22
CA ILE A 203 8.56 5.48 12.29
C ILE A 203 9.91 4.86 11.89
N LYS A 204 10.51 5.31 10.78
CA LYS A 204 11.83 4.84 10.34
C LYS A 204 12.89 5.01 11.44
N LYS A 205 12.97 6.22 12.01
CA LYS A 205 13.89 6.51 13.12
C LYS A 205 13.63 5.62 14.35
N MET A 206 12.36 5.39 14.70
CA MET A 206 12.00 4.52 15.83
C MET A 206 12.45 3.08 15.58
N TYR A 207 12.25 2.55 14.37
CA TYR A 207 12.60 1.17 14.01
C TYR A 207 14.10 0.91 13.82
N GLU A 208 14.95 1.94 13.72
CA GLU A 208 16.41 1.79 13.76
C GLU A 208 16.90 1.07 15.03
N ARG A 209 16.11 1.10 16.10
CA ARG A 209 16.42 0.42 17.38
C ARG A 209 15.78 -0.95 17.49
N GLY A 210 15.05 -1.37 16.47
CA GLY A 210 14.36 -2.66 16.41
C GLY A 210 15.22 -3.77 15.79
N ASP A 211 14.60 -4.92 15.61
CA ASP A 211 15.22 -6.12 15.02
C ASP A 211 15.04 -6.20 13.48
N GLY A 212 14.38 -5.22 12.89
CA GLY A 212 14.17 -5.12 11.45
C GLY A 212 13.05 -5.99 10.88
N HIS A 213 12.23 -6.64 11.70
CA HIS A 213 11.14 -7.48 11.20
C HIS A 213 9.97 -6.67 10.61
N VAL A 214 9.80 -5.39 10.98
CA VAL A 214 8.75 -4.53 10.43
C VAL A 214 9.33 -3.58 9.40
N HIS A 215 8.79 -3.63 8.18
CA HIS A 215 9.14 -2.77 7.07
C HIS A 215 8.10 -1.67 6.88
N VAL A 216 8.54 -0.44 6.71
CA VAL A 216 7.66 0.70 6.43
C VAL A 216 7.27 0.69 4.96
N LEU A 217 5.97 0.59 4.70
CA LEU A 217 5.34 0.71 3.40
C LEU A 217 4.65 2.07 3.31
N ALA A 218 5.34 3.08 2.76
CA ALA A 218 4.79 4.41 2.56
C ALA A 218 3.52 4.33 1.70
N ALA A 219 2.38 4.75 2.25
CA ALA A 219 1.07 4.60 1.63
C ALA A 219 0.31 5.92 1.50
N SER A 220 -0.77 5.91 0.72
CA SER A 220 -1.54 7.13 0.44
C SER A 220 -0.67 8.24 -0.17
N ILE A 221 0.25 7.84 -1.05
CA ILE A 221 1.11 8.74 -1.82
C ILE A 221 0.24 9.56 -2.78
N ARG A 222 0.45 10.88 -2.85
CA ARG A 222 -0.39 11.80 -3.63
C ARG A 222 0.33 12.45 -4.81
N ASN A 223 1.64 12.49 -4.81
CA ASN A 223 2.46 13.20 -5.79
C ASN A 223 3.89 12.66 -5.83
N LEU A 224 4.64 13.08 -6.84
CA LEU A 224 6.03 12.69 -7.05
C LEU A 224 6.95 13.08 -5.87
N LYS A 225 6.72 14.20 -5.19
CA LYS A 225 7.54 14.61 -4.04
C LYS A 225 7.42 13.64 -2.86
N HIS A 226 6.22 13.09 -2.60
CA HIS A 226 6.03 12.03 -1.60
C HIS A 226 6.82 10.77 -1.96
N LEU A 227 6.79 10.36 -3.23
CA LEU A 227 7.55 9.19 -3.72
C LEU A 227 9.06 9.40 -3.54
N LEU A 228 9.59 10.52 -4.03
CA LEU A 228 11.01 10.84 -3.92
C LEU A 228 11.47 10.95 -2.46
N TYR A 229 10.65 11.55 -1.60
CA TYR A 229 11.01 11.64 -0.19
C TYR A 229 10.94 10.28 0.53
N SER A 230 10.05 9.38 0.11
CA SER A 230 10.05 7.98 0.58
C SER A 230 11.36 7.28 0.23
N PHE A 231 11.92 7.52 -0.97
CA PHE A 231 13.24 7.04 -1.34
C PHE A 231 14.35 7.64 -0.47
N ALA A 232 14.31 8.96 -0.25
CA ALA A 232 15.30 9.67 0.56
C ALA A 232 15.31 9.22 2.03
N LEU A 233 14.14 8.89 2.58
CA LEU A 233 13.98 8.35 3.93
C LEU A 233 14.38 6.86 4.03
N GLY A 234 14.62 6.19 2.92
CA GLY A 234 14.92 4.75 2.89
C GLY A 234 13.74 3.91 3.39
N ALA A 235 12.50 4.30 3.06
CA ALA A 235 11.35 3.42 3.28
C ALA A 235 11.56 2.11 2.52
N GLU A 236 11.31 0.97 3.16
CA GLU A 236 11.54 -0.34 2.53
C GLU A 236 10.63 -0.53 1.33
N LEU A 237 9.40 0.00 1.40
CA LEU A 237 8.40 -0.10 0.33
C LEU A 237 7.63 1.21 0.19
N ALA A 238 7.08 1.42 -1.00
CA ALA A 238 6.13 2.49 -1.28
C ALA A 238 5.01 1.94 -2.16
N THR A 239 3.75 2.12 -1.76
CA THR A 239 2.61 1.81 -2.62
C THR A 239 2.09 3.08 -3.25
N VAL A 240 2.08 3.09 -4.58
CA VAL A 240 2.03 4.28 -5.41
C VAL A 240 0.90 4.18 -6.41
N PRO A 241 -0.02 5.17 -6.47
CA PRO A 241 -1.00 5.25 -7.55
C PRO A 241 -0.34 5.35 -8.92
N SER A 242 -0.90 4.68 -9.92
CA SER A 242 -0.37 4.64 -11.29
C SER A 242 -0.05 6.02 -11.86
N LYS A 243 -0.90 7.01 -11.60
CA LYS A 243 -0.68 8.40 -12.02
C LYS A 243 0.66 8.96 -11.53
N VAL A 244 1.06 8.66 -10.29
CA VAL A 244 2.34 9.15 -9.73
C VAL A 244 3.52 8.41 -10.33
N LEU A 245 3.36 7.12 -10.67
CA LEU A 245 4.38 6.34 -11.38
C LEU A 245 4.55 6.85 -12.82
N GLU A 246 3.47 7.24 -13.49
CA GLU A 246 3.50 7.89 -14.79
C GLU A 246 4.20 9.26 -14.73
N GLU A 247 3.91 10.07 -13.71
CA GLU A 247 4.60 11.33 -13.46
C GLU A 247 6.11 11.11 -13.24
N TRP A 248 6.48 10.05 -12.50
CA TRP A 248 7.87 9.69 -12.26
C TRP A 248 8.59 9.29 -13.55
N ALA A 249 7.94 8.46 -14.39
CA ALA A 249 8.47 8.07 -15.69
C ALA A 249 8.60 9.27 -16.63
N ALA A 250 7.55 10.10 -16.74
CA ALA A 250 7.56 11.30 -17.59
C ALA A 250 8.62 12.34 -17.19
N ALA A 251 9.02 12.35 -15.91
CA ALA A 251 10.12 13.18 -15.41
C ALA A 251 11.53 12.55 -15.62
N GLY A 252 11.64 11.41 -16.31
CA GLY A 252 12.91 10.71 -16.56
C GLY A 252 13.46 9.99 -15.33
N PHE A 253 12.58 9.47 -14.46
CA PHE A 253 12.93 8.68 -13.29
C PHE A 253 13.88 9.38 -12.29
N PRO A 254 13.58 10.62 -11.85
CA PRO A 254 14.44 11.32 -10.92
C PRO A 254 14.60 10.54 -9.62
N MET A 255 15.83 10.54 -9.10
CA MET A 255 16.16 10.01 -7.78
C MET A 255 16.58 11.16 -6.87
N PRO A 256 16.27 11.10 -5.55
CA PRO A 256 16.71 12.12 -4.63
C PRO A 256 18.26 12.11 -4.53
N ASP A 257 18.86 13.24 -4.76
CA ASP A 257 20.29 13.50 -4.57
C ASP A 257 20.58 14.12 -3.18
N ARG A 258 21.82 14.52 -2.93
CA ARG A 258 22.24 15.15 -1.67
C ARG A 258 21.59 16.52 -1.44
N ASP A 259 21.15 17.18 -2.51
CA ASP A 259 20.52 18.51 -2.49
C ASP A 259 19.00 18.43 -2.47
N PHE A 260 18.43 17.23 -2.55
CA PHE A 260 16.99 17.03 -2.46
C PHE A 260 16.45 17.58 -1.13
N ARG A 261 15.47 18.46 -1.22
CA ARG A 261 14.78 19.03 -0.04
C ARG A 261 13.28 18.80 -0.18
N TYR A 262 12.74 18.13 0.82
CA TYR A 262 11.29 18.00 0.96
C TYR A 262 10.75 19.15 1.82
N LYS A 263 9.62 19.71 1.40
CA LYS A 263 8.83 20.66 2.17
C LYS A 263 7.38 20.20 2.12
N GLY A 264 6.80 19.88 3.30
CA GLY A 264 5.39 19.51 3.44
C GLY A 264 4.51 20.72 3.17
N VAL A 265 3.74 20.62 2.07
CA VAL A 265 2.74 21.64 1.72
C VAL A 265 1.43 20.96 1.32
N ASP A 266 0.32 21.62 1.63
CA ASP A 266 -1.00 21.20 1.16
C ASP A 266 -1.19 21.50 -0.34
N ALA A 267 -2.36 21.13 -0.89
CA ALA A 267 -2.70 21.38 -2.30
C ALA A 267 -2.78 22.88 -2.65
N LYS A 268 -2.87 23.77 -1.65
CA LYS A 268 -2.90 25.23 -1.83
C LYS A 268 -1.52 25.89 -1.62
N GLY A 269 -0.49 25.09 -1.30
CA GLY A 269 0.87 25.56 -1.05
C GLY A 269 1.13 26.04 0.39
N ASN A 270 0.18 25.87 1.32
CA ASN A 270 0.40 26.19 2.72
C ASN A 270 1.29 25.14 3.40
N SER A 271 2.15 25.56 4.32
CA SER A 271 2.98 24.64 5.09
C SER A 271 2.13 23.72 5.97
N LEU A 272 2.41 22.42 5.92
CA LEU A 272 1.79 21.44 6.79
C LEU A 272 2.37 21.52 8.21
N LYS A 273 1.57 21.13 9.20
CA LYS A 273 1.99 21.06 10.59
C LYS A 273 2.93 19.88 10.78
N VAL A 274 4.07 20.13 11.41
CA VAL A 274 5.06 19.12 11.75
C VAL A 274 4.48 18.12 12.74
N ILE A 275 4.71 16.81 12.49
CA ILE A 275 4.43 15.74 13.46
C ILE A 275 5.72 15.47 14.25
N PRO A 276 5.76 15.84 15.55
CA PRO A 276 6.97 15.67 16.35
C PRO A 276 7.29 14.19 16.59
N TYR A 277 8.58 13.86 16.67
CA TYR A 277 9.03 12.54 17.07
C TYR A 277 8.68 12.27 18.54
N LYS A 278 8.21 11.06 18.83
CA LYS A 278 7.97 10.54 20.18
C LYS A 278 8.98 9.43 20.49
N GLU A 279 9.56 9.48 21.68
CA GLU A 279 10.39 8.39 22.19
C GLU A 279 9.48 7.33 22.76
N LEU A 280 9.45 6.15 22.14
CA LEU A 280 8.61 5.01 22.53
C LEU A 280 9.49 3.77 22.76
N ASP A 281 9.18 2.98 23.78
CA ASP A 281 9.87 1.72 24.07
C ASP A 281 9.18 0.57 23.31
N LEU A 282 9.86 0.02 22.29
CA LEU A 282 9.37 -1.08 21.47
C LEU A 282 9.28 -2.43 22.20
N ASN A 283 9.74 -2.52 23.46
CA ASN A 283 9.67 -3.74 24.27
C ASN A 283 8.40 -3.81 25.11
N LEU A 284 7.62 -2.75 25.17
CA LEU A 284 6.33 -2.76 25.85
C LEU A 284 5.32 -3.67 25.15
N PRO A 285 4.36 -4.28 25.86
CA PRO A 285 3.23 -4.96 25.24
C PRO A 285 2.48 -4.03 24.31
N TRP A 286 2.00 -4.54 23.16
CA TRP A 286 1.35 -3.71 22.16
C TRP A 286 0.07 -3.03 22.69
N GLU A 287 -0.61 -3.62 23.65
CA GLU A 287 -1.80 -3.09 24.31
C GLU A 287 -1.51 -1.83 25.15
N SER A 288 -0.23 -1.56 25.44
CA SER A 288 0.18 -0.36 26.20
C SER A 288 0.19 0.91 25.37
N PHE A 289 0.14 0.81 24.05
CA PHE A 289 0.18 1.97 23.18
C PHE A 289 -1.23 2.50 22.90
N ASP A 290 -1.39 3.83 22.84
CA ASP A 290 -2.62 4.45 22.38
C ASP A 290 -2.72 4.34 20.86
N ILE A 291 -3.51 3.38 20.39
CA ILE A 291 -3.72 3.12 18.96
C ILE A 291 -5.02 3.74 18.42
N ALA A 292 -5.80 4.41 19.28
CA ALA A 292 -7.02 5.07 18.84
C ALA A 292 -6.68 6.26 17.93
N HIS A 293 -7.23 6.26 16.72
CA HIS A 293 -7.03 7.36 15.79
C HIS A 293 -8.26 7.58 14.90
N GLU A 294 -8.74 8.83 14.85
CA GLU A 294 -9.94 9.21 14.09
C GLU A 294 -9.86 8.84 12.60
N LEU A 295 -8.68 9.01 11.98
CA LEU A 295 -8.50 8.67 10.56
C LEU A 295 -8.52 7.15 10.31
N THR A 296 -8.15 6.32 11.29
CA THR A 296 -8.31 4.86 11.20
C THR A 296 -9.79 4.51 11.15
N THR A 297 -10.59 5.04 12.09
CA THR A 297 -12.05 4.87 12.11
C THR A 297 -12.70 5.33 10.81
N LYS A 298 -12.41 6.56 10.37
CA LYS A 298 -12.93 7.09 9.10
C LYS A 298 -12.49 6.27 7.88
N GLY A 299 -11.28 5.73 7.94
CA GLY A 299 -10.73 4.87 6.89
C GLY A 299 -11.51 3.57 6.75
N ILE A 300 -11.77 2.89 7.86
CA ILE A 300 -12.59 1.68 7.91
C ILE A 300 -14.01 1.97 7.40
N GLN A 301 -14.66 3.01 7.93
CA GLN A 301 -16.02 3.41 7.50
C GLN A 301 -16.09 3.66 5.98
N LYS A 302 -15.06 4.30 5.41
CA LYS A 302 -14.97 4.53 3.96
C LYS A 302 -14.86 3.23 3.18
N PHE A 303 -14.01 2.30 3.63
CA PHE A 303 -13.84 1.01 2.96
C PHE A 303 -15.10 0.15 3.03
N VAL A 304 -15.77 0.16 4.18
CA VAL A 304 -17.09 -0.49 4.37
C VAL A 304 -18.13 0.09 3.41
N ALA A 305 -18.24 1.42 3.34
CA ALA A 305 -19.19 2.07 2.45
C ALA A 305 -18.94 1.74 0.97
N ASP A 306 -17.65 1.79 0.54
CA ASP A 306 -17.27 1.47 -0.84
C ASP A 306 -17.58 0.00 -1.17
N TYR A 307 -17.31 -0.94 -0.24
CA TYR A 307 -17.66 -2.33 -0.37
C TYR A 307 -19.16 -2.55 -0.47
N GLN A 308 -19.93 -1.98 0.47
CA GLN A 308 -21.40 -2.11 0.50
C GLN A 308 -22.05 -1.59 -0.78
N ASN A 309 -21.48 -0.54 -1.41
CA ASN A 309 -21.98 -0.02 -2.66
C ASN A 309 -21.89 -1.02 -3.84
N THR A 310 -21.06 -2.04 -3.75
CA THR A 310 -20.96 -3.11 -4.75
C THR A 310 -22.00 -4.21 -4.52
N LEU A 311 -22.54 -4.31 -3.30
CA LEU A 311 -23.40 -5.41 -2.90
C LEU A 311 -24.89 -5.14 -3.18
N ARG A 312 -25.65 -6.24 -3.31
CA ARG A 312 -27.12 -6.21 -3.25
C ARG A 312 -27.56 -5.78 -1.87
N PRO A 313 -28.65 -4.99 -1.74
CA PRO A 313 -29.27 -4.79 -0.45
C PRO A 313 -29.56 -6.15 0.22
N SER A 314 -29.25 -6.25 1.51
CA SER A 314 -29.68 -7.41 2.30
C SER A 314 -31.21 -7.49 2.27
N ALA A 315 -31.75 -8.67 1.95
CA ALA A 315 -33.21 -8.92 1.97
C ALA A 315 -33.77 -8.84 3.39
#